data_04e5bf65ecb86f81a52b2e2c7a221b48
#
_entry.id   04e5bf65ecb86f81a52b2e2c7a221b48
#
_cell.length_a   1.000
_cell.length_b   1.000
_cell.length_c   1.000
_cell.angle_alpha   90.00
_cell.angle_beta   90.00
_cell.angle_gamma   90.00
#
_symmetry.space_group_name_H-M   'P 1'
#
loop_
_entity.id
_entity.type
_entity.pdbx_description
1 polymer ?
#
loop_
_entity_poly.entity_id
_entity_poly.type
_entity_poly.pdbx_seq_one_letter_code
_entity_poly.pdbx_strand_id
1 'polypeptide(L)'
;MKKLLYVLLAMTLMFGLAACGQEADTDNTDSSNPSETLPSAEATQEQITEDFGFEMTAPEKAKDAQWAVVDECIGQLTFKLDGQQVCFRMTTDAAPSEEAEALEMLKTVSGINEELAETESGKVGDMDAFVFFNSGKSGAVIWYSEDGTIYTATVDKKASADKLLELAEQLNRPVTE
;
A
#
# COMPACT_ATOMS: atom_id res chain seq x y z
N MET A 1 -43.86 -6.77 -29.55
CA MET A 1 -45.14 -6.96 -28.84
C MET A 1 -44.89 -7.65 -27.53
N LYS A 2 -45.50 -7.16 -26.46
CA LYS A 2 -45.72 -7.71 -25.11
C LYS A 2 -44.48 -7.56 -24.17
N LYS A 3 -44.47 -6.52 -23.35
CA LYS A 3 -45.14 -6.24 -22.04
C LYS A 3 -44.33 -6.85 -20.91
N LEU A 4 -43.54 -5.99 -20.18
CA LEU A 4 -43.93 -5.43 -18.89
C LEU A 4 -44.22 -6.45 -17.80
N LEU A 5 -43.37 -6.59 -16.82
CA LEU A 5 -43.85 -6.68 -15.44
C LEU A 5 -42.82 -6.11 -14.46
N TYR A 6 -43.17 -4.96 -13.88
CA TYR A 6 -42.57 -4.39 -12.68
C TYR A 6 -43.01 -5.23 -11.49
N VAL A 7 -42.09 -5.60 -10.62
CA VAL A 7 -42.43 -5.90 -9.22
C VAL A 7 -41.53 -5.08 -8.33
N LEU A 8 -42.14 -4.03 -7.83
CA LEU A 8 -41.72 -3.21 -6.72
C LEU A 8 -41.81 -4.07 -5.44
N LEU A 9 -40.74 -4.27 -4.71
CA LEU A 9 -40.84 -4.70 -3.32
C LEU A 9 -40.02 -3.75 -2.44
N ALA A 10 -40.72 -2.75 -1.94
CA ALA A 10 -40.28 -1.95 -0.83
C ALA A 10 -40.40 -2.78 0.45
N MET A 11 -39.32 -2.97 1.18
CA MET A 11 -39.37 -3.34 2.58
C MET A 11 -38.46 -2.41 3.38
N THR A 12 -39.14 -1.39 3.91
CA THR A 12 -38.68 -0.61 5.06
C THR A 12 -38.60 -1.50 6.29
N LEU A 13 -37.43 -1.52 6.94
CA LEU A 13 -37.33 -1.89 8.35
C LEU A 13 -36.46 -0.87 9.08
N MET A 14 -37.16 0.05 9.75
CA MET A 14 -36.64 0.81 10.88
C MET A 14 -36.50 -0.12 12.09
N PHE A 15 -35.46 0.07 12.84
CA PHE A 15 -35.25 -0.16 14.27
C PHE A 15 -33.73 -0.21 14.49
N GLY A 16 -33.12 0.47 15.42
CA GLY A 16 -33.55 1.23 16.57
C GLY A 16 -32.29 1.86 17.17
N LEU A 17 -32.44 3.08 17.63
CA LEU A 17 -31.46 3.76 18.47
C LEU A 17 -31.30 3.02 19.81
N ALA A 18 -30.08 2.62 20.13
CA ALA A 18 -29.70 2.40 21.52
C ALA A 18 -28.46 3.25 21.77
N ALA A 19 -28.70 4.41 22.37
CA ALA A 19 -27.69 5.20 23.02
C ALA A 19 -27.23 4.46 24.28
N CYS A 20 -25.94 4.17 24.38
CA CYS A 20 -25.28 3.92 25.63
C CYS A 20 -23.96 4.69 25.58
N GLY A 21 -23.94 5.81 26.30
CA GLY A 21 -22.75 6.57 26.57
C GLY A 21 -21.85 5.82 27.54
N GLN A 22 -20.59 5.82 27.23
CA GLN A 22 -19.54 5.65 28.24
C GLN A 22 -18.34 6.46 27.77
N GLU A 23 -18.09 7.53 28.47
CA GLU A 23 -16.86 8.28 28.42
C GLU A 23 -15.72 7.36 28.90
N ALA A 24 -14.71 7.19 28.10
CA ALA A 24 -13.43 6.69 28.53
C ALA A 24 -12.35 7.49 27.81
N ASP A 25 -11.45 8.01 28.61
CA ASP A 25 -10.38 8.93 28.30
C ASP A 25 -9.58 8.58 27.05
N THR A 26 -9.46 9.59 26.22
CA THR A 26 -8.66 9.65 25.01
C THR A 26 -7.20 9.79 25.41
N ASP A 27 -6.42 8.76 25.25
CA ASP A 27 -4.98 8.94 25.06
C ASP A 27 -4.70 8.98 23.58
N ASN A 28 -4.44 10.19 23.12
CA ASN A 28 -4.31 10.59 21.75
C ASN A 28 -2.93 10.16 21.25
N THR A 29 -2.83 8.98 20.68
CA THR A 29 -1.65 8.60 19.90
C THR A 29 -1.95 8.88 18.44
N ASP A 30 -1.62 10.10 18.04
CA ASP A 30 -1.60 10.55 16.66
C ASP A 30 -0.56 9.73 15.89
N SER A 31 -0.99 8.60 15.38
CA SER A 31 -0.25 7.78 14.42
C SER A 31 -1.01 7.86 13.10
N SER A 32 -0.79 8.98 12.40
CA SER A 32 -1.24 9.12 11.02
C SER A 32 -0.49 8.11 10.14
N ASN A 33 -1.07 6.92 10.05
CA ASN A 33 -0.62 5.91 9.09
C ASN A 33 -1.21 6.29 7.72
N PRO A 34 -0.40 6.60 6.70
CA PRO A 34 -0.90 7.03 5.38
C PRO A 34 -1.75 5.97 4.66
N SER A 35 -1.83 4.77 5.23
CA SER A 35 -2.42 3.58 4.59
C SER A 35 -3.92 3.35 4.86
N GLU A 36 -4.61 4.23 5.64
CA GLU A 36 -5.96 3.91 6.15
C GLU A 36 -7.14 4.28 5.24
N THR A 37 -6.93 4.78 4.03
CA THR A 37 -8.02 5.28 3.18
C THR A 37 -8.64 4.26 2.22
N LEU A 38 -8.03 3.11 2.01
CA LEU A 38 -8.53 2.08 1.12
C LEU A 38 -9.13 0.89 1.90
N PRO A 39 -10.26 0.31 1.45
CA PRO A 39 -10.80 -0.91 2.02
C PRO A 39 -9.74 -2.02 2.01
N SER A 40 -9.51 -2.67 3.13
CA SER A 40 -8.54 -3.74 3.21
C SER A 40 -9.10 -4.96 3.95
N ALA A 41 -8.75 -6.16 3.50
CA ALA A 41 -9.05 -7.42 4.15
C ALA A 41 -7.73 -8.07 4.60
N GLU A 42 -7.67 -8.58 5.83
CA GLU A 42 -6.53 -9.36 6.30
C GLU A 42 -6.31 -10.58 5.39
N ALA A 43 -5.08 -10.87 5.07
CA ALA A 43 -4.67 -11.99 4.22
C ALA A 43 -3.47 -12.71 4.84
N THR A 44 -3.15 -13.89 4.33
CA THR A 44 -1.88 -14.56 4.60
C THR A 44 -0.89 -14.35 3.45
N GLN A 45 0.38 -14.62 3.69
CA GLN A 45 1.39 -14.57 2.62
C GLN A 45 1.04 -15.53 1.48
N GLU A 46 0.54 -16.74 1.82
CA GLU A 46 0.16 -17.74 0.82
C GLU A 46 -1.00 -17.25 -0.05
N GLN A 47 -1.99 -16.59 0.54
CA GLN A 47 -3.12 -16.00 -0.21
C GLN A 47 -2.63 -14.91 -1.16
N ILE A 48 -1.74 -14.01 -0.72
CA ILE A 48 -1.14 -13.01 -1.60
C ILE A 48 -0.40 -13.67 -2.76
N THR A 49 0.39 -14.73 -2.48
CA THR A 49 1.11 -15.45 -3.52
C THR A 49 0.16 -16.14 -4.51
N GLU A 50 -0.95 -16.73 -4.03
CA GLU A 50 -1.93 -17.39 -4.87
C GLU A 50 -2.70 -16.38 -5.75
N ASP A 51 -3.11 -15.25 -5.18
CA ASP A 51 -3.93 -14.25 -5.86
C ASP A 51 -3.12 -13.41 -6.86
N PHE A 52 -1.87 -13.08 -6.52
CA PHE A 52 -1.04 -12.15 -7.32
C PHE A 52 0.14 -12.81 -8.03
N GLY A 53 0.45 -14.09 -7.74
CA GLY A 53 1.57 -14.79 -8.34
C GLY A 53 2.95 -14.30 -7.89
N PHE A 54 3.03 -13.49 -6.83
CA PHE A 54 4.25 -12.91 -6.31
C PHE A 54 4.37 -13.13 -4.79
N GLU A 55 5.52 -13.57 -4.33
CA GLU A 55 5.79 -13.79 -2.91
C GLU A 55 6.26 -12.50 -2.23
N MET A 56 5.38 -11.91 -1.40
CA MET A 56 5.72 -10.73 -0.59
C MET A 56 6.37 -11.16 0.72
N THR A 57 7.69 -11.12 0.78
CA THR A 57 8.45 -11.52 1.96
C THR A 57 8.98 -10.32 2.74
N ALA A 58 8.73 -10.30 4.04
CA ALA A 58 9.31 -9.30 4.92
C ALA A 58 10.83 -9.52 5.09
N PRO A 59 11.66 -8.46 5.15
CA PRO A 59 13.07 -8.59 5.43
C PRO A 59 13.33 -9.31 6.76
N GLU A 60 14.44 -10.01 6.88
CA GLU A 60 14.80 -10.85 8.06
C GLU A 60 14.70 -10.11 9.41
N LYS A 61 15.00 -8.80 9.41
CA LYS A 61 14.96 -7.96 10.64
C LYS A 61 13.61 -7.28 10.84
N ALA A 62 12.66 -7.53 9.97
CA ALA A 62 11.31 -6.95 10.08
C ALA A 62 10.58 -7.51 11.31
N LYS A 63 9.75 -6.67 11.92
CA LYS A 63 8.87 -7.01 13.04
C LYS A 63 7.45 -6.64 12.71
N ASP A 64 6.51 -7.32 13.35
CA ASP A 64 5.08 -7.03 13.24
C ASP A 64 4.59 -7.08 11.77
N ALA A 65 5.06 -8.06 11.00
CA ALA A 65 4.66 -8.24 9.61
C ALA A 65 3.19 -8.66 9.51
N GLN A 66 2.43 -7.97 8.65
CA GLN A 66 1.01 -8.21 8.41
C GLN A 66 0.74 -8.11 6.91
N TRP A 67 -0.04 -9.04 6.39
CA TRP A 67 -0.47 -9.10 4.99
C TRP A 67 -1.92 -8.71 4.85
N ALA A 68 -2.27 -8.04 3.77
CA ALA A 68 -3.64 -7.67 3.45
C ALA A 68 -3.83 -7.60 1.92
N VAL A 69 -5.08 -7.73 1.48
CA VAL A 69 -5.50 -7.34 0.14
C VAL A 69 -6.25 -6.01 0.25
N VAL A 70 -5.85 -5.03 -0.51
CA VAL A 70 -6.41 -3.68 -0.51
C VAL A 70 -7.11 -3.44 -1.83
N ASP A 71 -8.35 -2.94 -1.77
CA ASP A 71 -9.17 -2.61 -2.95
C ASP A 71 -9.27 -3.78 -3.96
N GLU A 72 -9.28 -5.02 -3.45
CA GLU A 72 -9.39 -6.28 -4.21
C GLU A 72 -8.27 -6.56 -5.23
N CYS A 73 -7.38 -5.59 -5.50
CA CYS A 73 -6.37 -5.69 -6.55
C CYS A 73 -4.95 -5.29 -6.12
N ILE A 74 -4.74 -4.94 -4.86
CA ILE A 74 -3.43 -4.54 -4.33
C ILE A 74 -3.03 -5.49 -3.21
N GLY A 75 -1.96 -6.24 -3.41
CA GLY A 75 -1.29 -6.97 -2.34
C GLY A 75 -0.54 -6.01 -1.42
N GLN A 76 -0.67 -6.16 -0.12
CA GLN A 76 -0.02 -5.32 0.88
C GLN A 76 0.72 -6.14 1.93
N LEU A 77 1.91 -5.68 2.29
CA LEU A 77 2.68 -6.13 3.44
C LEU A 77 3.12 -4.91 4.26
N THR A 78 2.72 -4.86 5.52
CA THR A 78 3.17 -3.84 6.46
C THR A 78 4.08 -4.45 7.52
N PHE A 79 5.12 -3.74 7.93
CA PHE A 79 6.05 -4.20 8.97
C PHE A 79 6.84 -3.03 9.56
N LYS A 80 7.55 -3.30 10.65
CA LYS A 80 8.51 -2.35 11.24
C LYS A 80 9.94 -2.79 10.92
N LEU A 81 10.76 -1.85 10.40
CA LEU A 81 12.17 -2.05 10.12
C LEU A 81 12.97 -0.86 10.64
N ASP A 82 13.98 -1.10 11.49
CA ASP A 82 14.84 -0.08 12.11
C ASP A 82 14.06 1.07 12.80
N GLY A 83 12.89 0.70 13.36
CA GLY A 83 12.00 1.62 14.04
C GLY A 83 11.15 2.50 13.11
N GLN A 84 11.12 2.22 11.82
CA GLN A 84 10.24 2.84 10.83
C GLN A 84 9.05 1.91 10.56
N GLN A 85 7.88 2.50 10.30
CA GLN A 85 6.77 1.77 9.70
C GLN A 85 7.02 1.71 8.19
N VAL A 86 6.94 0.53 7.63
CA VAL A 86 7.04 0.28 6.19
C VAL A 86 5.71 -0.27 5.71
N CYS A 87 5.22 0.24 4.58
CA CYS A 87 4.13 -0.37 3.83
C CYS A 87 4.63 -0.67 2.43
N PHE A 88 4.65 -1.96 2.09
CA PHE A 88 5.00 -2.47 0.77
C PHE A 88 3.73 -2.92 0.07
N ARG A 89 3.49 -2.44 -1.15
CA ARG A 89 2.34 -2.81 -1.97
C ARG A 89 2.75 -3.20 -3.37
N MET A 90 1.95 -4.06 -3.98
CA MET A 90 2.10 -4.46 -5.36
C MET A 90 0.75 -4.53 -6.06
N THR A 91 0.75 -4.28 -7.35
CA THR A 91 -0.39 -4.45 -8.26
C THR A 91 0.12 -4.68 -9.67
N THR A 92 -0.78 -4.89 -10.62
CA THR A 92 -0.46 -4.96 -12.06
C THR A 92 -1.13 -3.82 -12.80
N ASP A 93 -0.35 -3.04 -13.55
CA ASP A 93 -0.84 -1.94 -14.40
C ASP A 93 0.21 -1.63 -15.48
N ALA A 94 -0.07 -0.66 -16.34
CA ALA A 94 0.91 -0.14 -17.28
C ALA A 94 2.03 0.60 -16.53
N ALA A 95 3.28 0.27 -16.85
CA ALA A 95 4.43 0.94 -16.25
C ALA A 95 4.41 2.44 -16.58
N PRO A 96 4.68 3.33 -15.60
CA PRO A 96 4.74 4.76 -15.86
C PRO A 96 5.95 5.10 -16.75
N SER A 97 5.75 5.98 -17.72
CA SER A 97 6.79 6.41 -18.65
C SER A 97 7.53 7.67 -18.20
N GLU A 98 6.93 8.45 -17.31
CA GLU A 98 7.43 9.72 -16.82
C GLU A 98 7.26 9.86 -15.31
N GLU A 99 8.07 10.72 -14.68
CA GLU A 99 8.03 11.00 -13.22
C GLU A 99 6.63 11.42 -12.74
N ALA A 100 5.92 12.24 -13.51
CA ALA A 100 4.58 12.70 -13.14
C ALA A 100 3.57 11.52 -13.10
N GLU A 101 3.64 10.60 -14.06
CA GLU A 101 2.83 9.38 -14.08
C GLU A 101 3.20 8.45 -12.90
N ALA A 102 4.50 8.32 -12.62
CA ALA A 102 4.98 7.54 -11.49
C ALA A 102 4.47 8.09 -10.15
N LEU A 103 4.42 9.41 -9.98
CA LEU A 103 3.88 10.05 -8.77
C LEU A 103 2.38 9.81 -8.61
N GLU A 104 1.59 9.95 -9.68
CA GLU A 104 0.15 9.68 -9.63
C GLU A 104 -0.14 8.20 -9.35
N MET A 105 0.60 7.30 -9.96
CA MET A 105 0.50 5.87 -9.71
C MET A 105 0.92 5.51 -8.29
N LEU A 106 2.01 6.11 -7.80
CA LEU A 106 2.45 5.96 -6.42
C LEU A 106 1.33 6.33 -5.45
N LYS A 107 0.69 7.49 -5.62
CA LYS A 107 -0.43 7.93 -4.78
C LYS A 107 -1.59 6.94 -4.81
N THR A 108 -1.93 6.45 -5.99
CA THR A 108 -3.03 5.48 -6.17
C THR A 108 -2.71 4.15 -5.49
N VAL A 109 -1.55 3.58 -5.76
CA VAL A 109 -1.16 2.26 -5.24
C VAL A 109 -0.81 2.32 -3.75
N SER A 110 0.00 3.28 -3.32
CA SER A 110 0.45 3.36 -1.93
C SER A 110 -0.53 4.00 -0.97
N GLY A 111 -1.50 4.78 -1.49
CA GLY A 111 -2.43 5.55 -0.68
C GLY A 111 -1.79 6.76 0.03
N ILE A 112 -0.57 7.16 -0.35
CA ILE A 112 0.09 8.31 0.23
C ILE A 112 -0.58 9.60 -0.22
N ASN A 113 -1.00 10.42 0.74
CA ASN A 113 -1.74 11.67 0.47
C ASN A 113 -0.93 12.93 0.80
N GLU A 114 0.28 12.76 1.34
CA GLU A 114 1.14 13.91 1.65
C GLU A 114 1.91 14.39 0.41
N GLU A 115 2.30 15.64 0.41
CA GLU A 115 3.16 16.22 -0.61
C GLU A 115 4.61 15.82 -0.33
N LEU A 116 5.24 15.18 -1.32
CA LEU A 116 6.64 14.79 -1.29
C LEU A 116 7.43 15.79 -2.15
N ALA A 117 8.35 16.51 -1.51
CA ALA A 117 8.99 17.69 -2.10
C ALA A 117 10.24 17.38 -2.92
N GLU A 118 10.85 16.23 -2.73
CA GLU A 118 12.08 15.81 -3.38
C GLU A 118 11.86 14.58 -4.23
N THR A 119 12.48 14.53 -5.40
CA THR A 119 12.37 13.38 -6.34
C THR A 119 13.74 13.00 -6.83
N GLU A 120 14.01 11.70 -6.92
CA GLU A 120 15.19 11.13 -7.57
C GLU A 120 14.78 9.90 -8.39
N SER A 121 15.53 9.64 -9.45
CA SER A 121 15.41 8.40 -10.25
C SER A 121 16.54 7.45 -9.88
N GLY A 122 16.26 6.14 -9.92
CA GLY A 122 17.22 5.11 -9.59
C GLY A 122 16.90 3.77 -10.25
N LYS A 123 17.48 2.73 -9.70
CA LYS A 123 17.24 1.35 -10.12
C LYS A 123 17.04 0.46 -8.91
N VAL A 124 16.21 -0.58 -9.09
CA VAL A 124 16.02 -1.70 -8.16
C VAL A 124 16.32 -2.97 -8.96
N GLY A 125 17.48 -3.56 -8.76
CA GLY A 125 18.01 -4.53 -9.72
C GLY A 125 18.18 -3.90 -11.11
N ASP A 126 17.56 -4.49 -12.13
CA ASP A 126 17.55 -3.97 -13.49
C ASP A 126 16.34 -3.06 -13.79
N MET A 127 15.39 -2.95 -12.87
CA MET A 127 14.16 -2.19 -13.03
C MET A 127 14.35 -0.70 -12.77
N ASP A 128 13.66 0.14 -13.55
CA ASP A 128 13.61 1.57 -13.30
C ASP A 128 12.79 1.88 -12.06
N ALA A 129 13.23 2.88 -11.29
CA ALA A 129 12.60 3.32 -10.06
C ALA A 129 12.54 4.84 -9.95
N PHE A 130 11.46 5.35 -9.35
CA PHE A 130 11.33 6.73 -8.93
C PHE A 130 11.16 6.79 -7.41
N VAL A 131 11.87 7.73 -6.80
CA VAL A 131 11.88 7.96 -5.36
C VAL A 131 11.34 9.35 -5.07
N PHE A 132 10.35 9.44 -4.20
CA PHE A 132 9.72 10.69 -3.76
C PHE A 132 9.82 10.78 -2.24
N PHE A 133 10.30 11.90 -1.70
CA PHE A 133 10.51 11.96 -0.26
C PHE A 133 10.55 13.39 0.30
N ASN A 134 10.40 13.47 1.61
CA ASN A 134 10.70 14.62 2.42
C ASN A 134 11.89 14.24 3.29
N SER A 135 13.07 14.80 3.03
CA SER A 135 14.33 14.39 3.64
C SER A 135 14.26 14.27 5.17
N GLY A 136 14.65 13.11 5.67
CA GLY A 136 14.59 12.78 7.11
C GLY A 136 13.20 12.53 7.68
N LYS A 137 12.13 12.68 6.87
CA LYS A 137 10.74 12.41 7.22
C LYS A 137 10.25 11.20 6.42
N SER A 138 9.03 11.27 5.91
CA SER A 138 8.38 10.27 5.08
C SER A 138 8.92 10.22 3.65
N GLY A 139 8.68 9.12 3.00
CA GLY A 139 9.03 8.96 1.59
C GLY A 139 8.50 7.66 1.03
N ALA A 140 8.60 7.54 -0.28
CA ALA A 140 8.14 6.41 -1.04
C ALA A 140 9.03 6.14 -2.24
N VAL A 141 9.09 4.90 -2.66
CA VAL A 141 9.69 4.45 -3.90
C VAL A 141 8.69 3.63 -4.69
N ILE A 142 8.66 3.82 -6.00
CA ILE A 142 7.92 3.01 -6.96
C ILE A 142 8.91 2.42 -7.96
N TRP A 143 8.79 1.13 -8.24
CA TRP A 143 9.53 0.45 -9.32
C TRP A 143 8.60 -0.52 -10.02
N TYR A 144 8.98 -0.94 -11.20
CA TYR A 144 8.12 -1.76 -12.04
C TYR A 144 8.93 -2.70 -12.93
N SER A 145 8.36 -3.88 -13.13
CA SER A 145 8.91 -4.91 -13.99
C SER A 145 8.36 -4.82 -15.44
N GLU A 146 9.05 -5.44 -16.38
CA GLU A 146 8.63 -5.46 -17.78
C GLU A 146 7.29 -6.17 -18.01
N ASP A 147 6.88 -7.05 -17.10
CA ASP A 147 5.59 -7.77 -17.16
C ASP A 147 4.39 -6.93 -16.66
N GLY A 148 4.62 -5.68 -16.25
CA GLY A 148 3.59 -4.77 -15.76
C GLY A 148 3.30 -4.90 -14.26
N THR A 149 4.13 -5.60 -13.49
CA THR A 149 4.01 -5.58 -12.03
C THR A 149 4.60 -4.29 -11.48
N ILE A 150 3.81 -3.58 -10.69
CA ILE A 150 4.17 -2.33 -10.02
C ILE A 150 4.32 -2.58 -8.55
N TYR A 151 5.41 -2.09 -8.01
CA TYR A 151 5.76 -2.19 -6.60
C TYR A 151 5.90 -0.79 -6.00
N THR A 152 5.42 -0.61 -4.78
CA THR A 152 5.62 0.62 -4.01
C THR A 152 6.05 0.28 -2.59
N ALA A 153 6.99 1.05 -2.04
CA ALA A 153 7.30 0.98 -0.62
C ALA A 153 7.30 2.39 -0.02
N THR A 154 6.62 2.55 1.10
CA THR A 154 6.54 3.82 1.84
C THR A 154 7.15 3.69 3.22
N VAL A 155 7.72 4.77 3.73
CA VAL A 155 8.26 4.88 5.10
C VAL A 155 7.74 6.14 5.77
N ASP A 156 7.49 6.07 7.07
CA ASP A 156 6.94 7.16 7.89
C ASP A 156 7.99 8.18 8.35
N LYS A 157 9.28 7.85 8.31
CA LYS A 157 10.37 8.71 8.79
C LYS A 157 11.73 8.29 8.26
N LYS A 158 12.72 9.16 8.44
CA LYS A 158 14.14 8.98 8.06
C LYS A 158 14.36 8.70 6.56
N ALA A 159 13.42 9.10 5.71
CA ALA A 159 13.52 8.91 4.27
C ALA A 159 14.73 9.64 3.69
N SER A 160 15.35 9.01 2.72
CA SER A 160 16.32 9.56 1.77
C SER A 160 16.30 8.64 0.54
N ALA A 161 16.73 9.14 -0.61
CA ALA A 161 16.74 8.35 -1.84
C ALA A 161 17.50 7.03 -1.67
N ASP A 162 18.74 7.07 -1.17
CA ASP A 162 19.58 5.89 -0.98
C ASP A 162 18.89 4.82 -0.11
N LYS A 163 18.25 5.24 1.00
CA LYS A 163 17.57 4.30 1.90
C LYS A 163 16.32 3.68 1.31
N LEU A 164 15.57 4.46 0.52
CA LEU A 164 14.38 3.96 -0.15
C LEU A 164 14.75 2.97 -1.26
N LEU A 165 15.80 3.25 -2.02
CA LEU A 165 16.33 2.32 -3.01
C LEU A 165 16.89 1.05 -2.35
N GLU A 166 17.65 1.17 -1.24
CA GLU A 166 18.15 0.02 -0.48
C GLU A 166 16.99 -0.84 0.07
N LEU A 167 15.92 -0.21 0.57
CA LEU A 167 14.72 -0.90 1.02
C LEU A 167 14.05 -1.64 -0.13
N ALA A 168 13.88 -0.99 -1.28
CA ALA A 168 13.29 -1.61 -2.46
C ALA A 168 14.12 -2.82 -2.95
N GLU A 169 15.45 -2.73 -2.94
CA GLU A 169 16.34 -3.85 -3.23
C GLU A 169 16.17 -5.02 -2.27
N GLN A 170 15.95 -4.76 -0.97
CA GLN A 170 15.68 -5.80 0.02
C GLN A 170 14.34 -6.49 -0.22
N LEU A 171 13.32 -5.74 -0.65
CA LEU A 171 11.97 -6.24 -0.94
C LEU A 171 11.88 -6.98 -2.27
N ASN A 172 12.74 -6.63 -3.21
CA ASN A 172 12.77 -7.20 -4.57
C ASN A 172 13.59 -8.49 -4.69
N ARG A 173 14.11 -9.03 -3.58
CA ARG A 173 14.90 -10.26 -3.66
C ARG A 173 14.00 -11.45 -3.94
N PRO A 174 14.30 -12.23 -5.01
CA PRO A 174 13.64 -13.53 -5.17
C PRO A 174 13.99 -14.38 -3.95
N VAL A 175 13.01 -15.13 -3.46
CA VAL A 175 13.25 -16.11 -2.41
C VAL A 175 14.24 -17.12 -3.00
N THR A 176 15.47 -17.15 -2.49
CA THR A 176 16.42 -18.21 -2.81
C THR A 176 15.96 -19.46 -2.05
N GLU A 177 15.47 -20.46 -2.81
CA GLU A 177 15.24 -21.81 -2.32
C GLU A 177 16.51 -22.42 -1.65
#